data_8d65a0b768ecd2dfb694b024e6406847
#
_entry.id   8d65a0b768ecd2dfb694b024e6406847
#
_cell.length_a   1.000
_cell.length_b   1.000
_cell.length_c   1.000
_cell.angle_alpha   90.00
_cell.angle_beta   90.00
_cell.angle_gamma   90.00
#
_symmetry.space_group_name_H-M   'P 1'
#
loop_
_entity.id
_entity.type
_entity.pdbx_description
1 polymer ?
#
loop_
_entity_poly.entity_id
_entity_poly.type
_entity_poly.pdbx_seq_one_letter_code
_entity_poly.pdbx_strand_id
1 'polypeptide(L)'
;ASSDNEFNAKRTYLIIGGKAIKEKVSFLIQTDYSLSEPLLDAWVAYHPFESTTITVGQKQTFANNREMTFREDKLQFTDRSFLSQNLSNTGREFGLFIESKFGDTFGIAPMLAITSGDGRNSFGADSRDTDFGGLKIGARLDIYPLGYFTEGNDLGSADLAHEDKLKVVVGGAVSKNNGVSNSTGEGHGNFLLYNSDGNNNLPDYSQAYIDFLFKYKGFSLLGEYASSGVKGLNETYTDD
;
A
#
# COMPACT_ATOMS: atom_id res chain seq x y z
N ALA A 1 -18.13 0.88 -38.14
CA ALA A 1 -17.37 0.45 -36.98
C ALA A 1 -17.64 -1.04 -36.78
N SER A 2 -16.65 -1.91 -36.98
CA SER A 2 -16.75 -3.32 -36.61
C SER A 2 -16.78 -3.38 -35.09
N SER A 3 -17.84 -3.94 -34.52
CA SER A 3 -17.87 -4.27 -33.11
C SER A 3 -17.12 -5.58 -32.94
N ASP A 4 -15.84 -5.51 -32.53
CA ASP A 4 -15.10 -6.70 -32.12
C ASP A 4 -15.63 -7.10 -30.75
N ASN A 5 -16.27 -8.27 -30.69
CA ASN A 5 -16.66 -8.87 -29.41
C ASN A 5 -15.47 -9.68 -28.90
N GLU A 6 -14.99 -9.36 -27.71
CA GLU A 6 -13.84 -10.00 -27.09
C GLU A 6 -14.21 -10.51 -25.69
N PHE A 7 -13.74 -11.72 -25.35
CA PHE A 7 -13.75 -12.19 -23.97
C PHE A 7 -12.45 -11.74 -23.29
N ASN A 8 -12.57 -10.95 -22.22
CA ASN A 8 -11.43 -10.46 -21.46
C ASN A 8 -11.65 -10.67 -19.96
N ALA A 9 -10.58 -11.06 -19.26
CA ALA A 9 -10.55 -11.14 -17.81
C ALA A 9 -9.77 -9.95 -17.25
N LYS A 10 -10.45 -9.04 -16.57
CA LYS A 10 -9.80 -7.86 -15.96
C LYS A 10 -8.84 -8.23 -14.84
N ARG A 11 -9.09 -9.35 -14.14
CA ARG A 11 -8.27 -9.85 -13.02
C ARG A 11 -8.32 -11.38 -13.00
N THR A 12 -7.14 -11.99 -12.86
CA THR A 12 -7.00 -13.45 -12.77
C THR A 12 -6.00 -13.81 -11.68
N TYR A 13 -6.49 -13.96 -10.45
CA TYR A 13 -5.65 -14.18 -9.28
C TYR A 13 -5.36 -15.65 -9.04
N LEU A 14 -4.09 -15.94 -8.71
CA LEU A 14 -3.66 -17.12 -7.99
C LEU A 14 -3.08 -16.67 -6.64
N ILE A 15 -3.62 -17.21 -5.55
CA ILE A 15 -3.17 -16.91 -4.20
C ILE A 15 -2.76 -18.21 -3.54
N ILE A 16 -1.52 -18.28 -3.07
CA ILE A 16 -0.97 -19.39 -2.30
C ILE A 16 -0.44 -18.82 -1.01
N GLY A 17 -0.93 -19.31 0.12
CA GLY A 17 -0.49 -18.88 1.44
C GLY A 17 -0.69 -19.94 2.49
N GLY A 18 -0.05 -19.74 3.63
CA GLY A 18 -0.16 -20.69 4.72
C GLY A 18 0.59 -20.26 5.98
N LYS A 19 0.47 -21.11 7.00
CA LYS A 19 1.18 -20.96 8.27
C LYS A 19 2.09 -22.17 8.52
N ALA A 20 3.22 -21.94 9.15
CA ALA A 20 4.23 -22.93 9.50
C ALA A 20 4.77 -22.68 10.92
N ILE A 21 5.56 -23.64 11.44
CA ILE A 21 6.27 -23.53 12.71
C ILE A 21 5.31 -23.13 13.84
N LYS A 22 4.26 -23.94 14.07
CA LYS A 22 3.22 -23.71 15.09
C LYS A 22 2.60 -22.30 14.95
N GLU A 23 2.27 -21.90 13.73
CA GLU A 23 1.67 -20.62 13.38
C GLU A 23 2.56 -19.37 13.62
N LYS A 24 3.81 -19.55 14.02
CA LYS A 24 4.74 -18.44 14.20
C LYS A 24 5.28 -17.84 12.90
N VAL A 25 5.13 -18.57 11.81
CA VAL A 25 5.53 -18.10 10.48
C VAL A 25 4.33 -18.21 9.55
N SER A 26 4.08 -17.18 8.76
CA SER A 26 3.11 -17.23 7.67
C SER A 26 3.74 -16.71 6.39
N PHE A 27 3.18 -17.08 5.25
CA PHE A 27 3.62 -16.61 3.95
C PHE A 27 2.44 -16.45 3.00
N LEU A 28 2.64 -15.62 1.97
CA LEU A 28 1.68 -15.47 0.89
C LEU A 28 2.42 -15.14 -0.40
N ILE A 29 1.94 -15.75 -1.48
CA ILE A 29 2.28 -15.39 -2.86
C ILE A 29 0.95 -15.11 -3.56
N GLN A 30 0.82 -13.93 -4.18
CA GLN A 30 -0.33 -13.56 -4.98
C GLN A 30 0.14 -13.07 -6.34
N THR A 31 -0.49 -13.60 -7.39
CA THR A 31 -0.24 -13.17 -8.76
C THR A 31 -1.56 -12.76 -9.42
N ASP A 32 -1.48 -11.87 -10.41
CA ASP A 32 -2.56 -11.53 -11.33
C ASP A 32 -2.10 -11.77 -12.77
N TYR A 33 -2.57 -12.83 -13.39
CA TYR A 33 -2.21 -13.20 -14.75
C TYR A 33 -2.83 -12.33 -15.84
N SER A 34 -3.65 -11.35 -15.48
CA SER A 34 -4.12 -10.32 -16.40
C SER A 34 -3.09 -9.21 -16.66
N LEU A 35 -2.01 -9.19 -15.85
CA LEU A 35 -0.94 -8.21 -15.91
C LEU A 35 0.29 -8.76 -16.63
N SER A 36 1.04 -7.90 -17.32
CA SER A 36 2.34 -8.25 -17.93
C SER A 36 3.36 -8.69 -16.89
N GLU A 37 3.32 -8.07 -15.71
CA GLU A 37 4.11 -8.43 -14.53
C GLU A 37 3.17 -8.99 -13.47
N PRO A 38 2.99 -10.31 -13.42
CA PRO A 38 1.91 -10.92 -12.65
C PRO A 38 2.10 -10.90 -11.14
N LEU A 39 3.32 -10.77 -10.62
CA LEU A 39 3.55 -10.81 -9.18
C LEU A 39 2.97 -9.58 -8.48
N LEU A 40 2.05 -9.80 -7.54
CA LEU A 40 1.49 -8.77 -6.68
C LEU A 40 2.12 -8.80 -5.28
N ASP A 41 1.97 -9.91 -4.58
CA ASP A 41 2.47 -10.07 -3.22
C ASP A 41 3.38 -11.30 -3.14
N ALA A 42 4.52 -11.18 -2.46
CA ALA A 42 5.43 -12.27 -2.14
C ALA A 42 6.14 -11.94 -0.83
N TRP A 43 5.66 -12.51 0.27
CA TRP A 43 6.20 -12.18 1.58
C TRP A 43 6.19 -13.36 2.55
N VAL A 44 7.06 -13.25 3.55
CA VAL A 44 7.10 -14.11 4.74
C VAL A 44 6.94 -13.24 5.97
N ALA A 45 6.11 -13.67 6.90
CA ALA A 45 5.88 -12.97 8.16
C ALA A 45 6.22 -13.85 9.36
N TYR A 46 6.81 -13.25 10.38
CA TYR A 46 7.09 -13.84 11.67
C TYR A 46 6.21 -13.20 12.74
N HIS A 47 5.61 -14.02 13.58
CA HIS A 47 4.72 -13.63 14.66
C HIS A 47 5.42 -13.90 16.01
N PRO A 48 6.28 -12.96 16.51
CA PRO A 48 6.97 -13.12 17.79
C PRO A 48 5.99 -13.17 18.96
N PHE A 49 4.92 -12.39 18.87
CA PHE A 49 3.82 -12.28 19.83
C PHE A 49 2.48 -12.30 19.08
N GLU A 50 1.39 -12.61 19.77
CA GLU A 50 0.04 -12.56 19.19
C GLU A 50 -0.34 -11.15 18.68
N SER A 51 0.19 -10.13 19.34
CA SER A 51 -0.06 -8.73 19.00
C SER A 51 0.85 -8.17 17.91
N THR A 52 1.89 -8.87 17.45
CA THR A 52 2.92 -8.27 16.58
C THR A 52 3.29 -9.19 15.43
N THR A 53 3.33 -8.62 14.24
CA THR A 53 3.74 -9.28 13.00
C THR A 53 4.90 -8.51 12.39
N ILE A 54 5.94 -9.21 12.00
CA ILE A 54 7.11 -8.70 11.27
C ILE A 54 7.11 -9.37 9.90
N THR A 55 6.94 -8.60 8.84
CA THR A 55 6.86 -9.11 7.47
C THR A 55 8.03 -8.63 6.65
N VAL A 56 8.62 -9.51 5.85
CA VAL A 56 9.65 -9.19 4.85
C VAL A 56 9.17 -9.68 3.50
N GLY A 57 9.34 -8.85 2.48
CA GLY A 57 8.95 -9.14 1.10
C GLY A 57 8.10 -8.04 0.49
N GLN A 58 7.46 -8.36 -0.62
CA GLN A 58 6.57 -7.45 -1.33
C GLN A 58 5.13 -7.63 -0.86
N LYS A 59 4.52 -6.56 -0.38
CA LYS A 59 3.10 -6.55 0.02
C LYS A 59 2.48 -5.17 -0.15
N GLN A 60 1.14 -5.12 -0.03
CA GLN A 60 0.41 -3.87 0.10
C GLN A 60 0.94 -3.07 1.29
N THR A 61 1.37 -1.83 1.07
CA THR A 61 1.85 -0.96 2.14
C THR A 61 0.68 -0.27 2.87
N PHE A 62 0.81 -0.14 4.17
CA PHE A 62 -0.13 0.60 5.00
C PHE A 62 0.26 2.10 5.15
N ALA A 63 1.47 2.49 4.73
CA ALA A 63 1.94 3.87 4.74
C ALA A 63 1.36 4.67 3.55
N ASN A 64 0.04 4.58 3.40
CA ASN A 64 -0.74 5.11 2.29
C ASN A 64 -2.15 5.48 2.77
N ASN A 65 -3.02 5.99 1.89
CA ASN A 65 -4.44 6.16 2.23
C ASN A 65 -5.11 4.79 2.46
N ARG A 66 -6.23 4.76 3.18
CA ARG A 66 -6.87 3.51 3.60
C ARG A 66 -7.33 2.66 2.43
N GLU A 67 -7.93 3.25 1.40
CA GLU A 67 -8.37 2.48 0.24
C GLU A 67 -7.20 1.70 -0.40
N MET A 68 -5.99 2.29 -0.42
CA MET A 68 -4.79 1.60 -0.92
C MET A 68 -4.32 0.45 -0.03
N THR A 69 -4.72 0.38 1.23
CA THR A 69 -4.43 -0.76 2.09
C THR A 69 -5.33 -1.97 1.80
N PHE A 70 -6.45 -1.78 1.09
CA PHE A 70 -7.33 -2.87 0.69
C PHE A 70 -6.80 -3.57 -0.56
N ARG A 71 -6.99 -4.87 -0.64
CA ARG A 71 -6.76 -5.60 -1.88
C ARG A 71 -7.84 -5.23 -2.90
N GLU A 72 -7.53 -5.38 -4.17
CA GLU A 72 -8.41 -5.00 -5.27
C GLU A 72 -9.74 -5.77 -5.29
N ASP A 73 -9.73 -7.02 -4.79
CA ASP A 73 -10.93 -7.87 -4.66
C ASP A 73 -11.82 -7.51 -3.45
N LYS A 74 -11.38 -6.55 -2.63
CA LYS A 74 -12.09 -6.07 -1.41
C LYS A 74 -12.61 -4.64 -1.56
N LEU A 75 -12.44 -4.05 -2.71
CA LEU A 75 -13.00 -2.74 -3.01
C LEU A 75 -14.52 -2.84 -3.22
N GLN A 76 -15.25 -1.79 -2.87
CA GLN A 76 -16.68 -1.69 -3.12
C GLN A 76 -16.98 -1.48 -4.62
N PHE A 77 -16.08 -0.81 -5.32
CA PHE A 77 -16.14 -0.56 -6.76
C PHE A 77 -15.05 -1.36 -7.48
N THR A 78 -15.17 -1.46 -8.80
CA THR A 78 -14.24 -2.23 -9.63
C THR A 78 -12.84 -1.65 -9.67
N ASP A 79 -12.70 -0.35 -9.44
CA ASP A 79 -11.44 0.38 -9.50
C ASP A 79 -11.26 1.26 -8.28
N ARG A 80 -10.02 1.65 -8.01
CA ARG A 80 -9.66 2.58 -6.95
C ARG A 80 -10.14 3.99 -7.26
N SER A 81 -10.36 4.78 -6.22
CA SER A 81 -10.73 6.19 -6.32
C SER A 81 -9.63 7.00 -7.03
N PHE A 82 -10.04 8.13 -7.58
CA PHE A 82 -9.11 9.09 -8.18
C PHE A 82 -8.05 9.58 -7.19
N LEU A 83 -8.41 9.74 -5.92
CA LEU A 83 -7.46 10.08 -4.85
C LEU A 83 -6.34 9.04 -4.75
N SER A 84 -6.69 7.78 -4.66
CA SER A 84 -5.74 6.68 -4.56
C SER A 84 -4.82 6.61 -5.79
N GLN A 85 -5.37 6.74 -6.99
CA GLN A 85 -4.62 6.65 -8.24
C GLN A 85 -3.62 7.80 -8.44
N ASN A 86 -3.88 8.99 -7.88
CA ASN A 86 -2.97 10.13 -8.01
C ASN A 86 -1.87 10.21 -6.94
N LEU A 87 -2.03 9.48 -5.84
CA LEU A 87 -1.11 9.55 -4.71
C LEU A 87 -0.34 8.25 -4.46
N SER A 88 -0.68 7.21 -5.21
CA SER A 88 0.00 5.93 -5.14
C SER A 88 -0.07 5.24 -6.51
N ASN A 89 1.04 4.66 -6.93
CA ASN A 89 1.09 3.92 -8.19
C ASN A 89 0.42 2.54 -8.04
N THR A 90 0.99 1.69 -7.20
CA THR A 90 0.51 0.31 -7.02
C THR A 90 0.10 0.00 -5.60
N GLY A 91 0.53 0.81 -4.65
CA GLY A 91 0.35 0.57 -3.22
C GLY A 91 1.11 -0.64 -2.69
N ARG A 92 1.97 -1.24 -3.49
CA ARG A 92 2.82 -2.37 -3.10
C ARG A 92 4.27 -1.99 -3.11
N GLU A 93 4.98 -2.43 -2.08
CA GLU A 93 6.38 -2.11 -1.86
C GLU A 93 7.12 -3.36 -1.39
N PHE A 94 8.38 -3.51 -1.79
CA PHE A 94 9.28 -4.50 -1.24
C PHE A 94 10.02 -3.94 -0.03
N GLY A 95 9.97 -4.64 1.12
CA GLY A 95 10.64 -4.15 2.33
C GLY A 95 10.35 -4.92 3.60
N LEU A 96 10.54 -4.23 4.71
CA LEU A 96 10.27 -4.66 6.08
C LEU A 96 9.06 -3.92 6.62
N PHE A 97 8.10 -4.67 7.17
CA PHE A 97 6.88 -4.14 7.76
C PHE A 97 6.73 -4.68 9.18
N ILE A 98 6.40 -3.81 10.11
CA ILE A 98 6.09 -4.15 11.50
C ILE A 98 4.68 -3.64 11.80
N GLU A 99 3.81 -4.54 12.20
CA GLU A 99 2.41 -4.27 12.50
C GLU A 99 2.09 -4.80 13.89
N SER A 100 1.45 -3.99 14.73
CA SER A 100 1.02 -4.43 16.05
C SER A 100 -0.42 -4.03 16.32
N LYS A 101 -1.12 -4.84 17.15
CA LYS A 101 -2.49 -4.58 17.60
C LYS A 101 -2.55 -4.75 19.12
N PHE A 102 -3.08 -3.74 19.82
CA PHE A 102 -3.21 -3.74 21.26
C PHE A 102 -4.62 -3.35 21.69
N GLY A 103 -5.10 -3.92 22.79
CA GLY A 103 -6.42 -3.68 23.37
C GLY A 103 -7.54 -4.38 22.61
N ASP A 104 -8.69 -4.53 23.27
CA ASP A 104 -9.87 -5.25 22.74
C ASP A 104 -11.08 -4.32 22.58
N THR A 105 -11.50 -3.66 23.66
CA THR A 105 -12.66 -2.74 23.66
C THR A 105 -12.31 -1.36 23.13
N PHE A 106 -11.06 -0.98 23.26
CA PHE A 106 -10.41 0.17 22.64
C PHE A 106 -9.09 -0.33 22.05
N GLY A 107 -8.99 -0.33 20.74
CA GLY A 107 -7.84 -0.85 20.01
C GLY A 107 -6.91 0.24 19.49
N ILE A 108 -5.62 -0.07 19.49
CA ILE A 108 -4.57 0.76 18.88
C ILE A 108 -3.67 -0.15 18.04
N ALA A 109 -3.45 0.22 16.79
CA ALA A 109 -2.62 -0.51 15.86
C ALA A 109 -1.52 0.38 15.25
N PRO A 110 -0.35 0.49 15.88
CA PRO A 110 0.83 1.15 15.30
C PRO A 110 1.49 0.25 14.26
N MET A 111 1.98 0.87 13.17
CA MET A 111 2.62 0.19 12.05
C MET A 111 3.81 1.01 11.55
N LEU A 112 4.88 0.32 11.16
CA LEU A 112 6.09 0.91 10.61
C LEU A 112 6.53 0.13 9.38
N ALA A 113 6.90 0.82 8.30
CA ALA A 113 7.44 0.24 7.08
C ALA A 113 8.76 0.89 6.69
N ILE A 114 9.70 0.09 6.24
CA ILE A 114 10.94 0.51 5.59
C ILE A 114 11.00 -0.27 4.27
N THR A 115 10.87 0.42 3.15
CA THR A 115 10.73 -0.19 1.83
C THR A 115 11.70 0.41 0.83
N SER A 116 11.80 -0.20 -0.36
CA SER A 116 12.61 0.35 -1.45
C SER A 116 12.13 1.73 -1.92
N GLY A 117 10.82 1.98 -1.86
CA GLY A 117 10.25 3.22 -2.38
C GLY A 117 9.91 3.20 -3.87
N ASP A 118 10.33 2.15 -4.59
CA ASP A 118 10.20 2.01 -6.04
C ASP A 118 8.90 1.32 -6.46
N GLY A 119 8.07 0.97 -5.49
CA GLY A 119 6.81 0.27 -5.74
C GLY A 119 6.98 -1.23 -5.94
N ARG A 120 6.17 -1.79 -6.83
CA ARG A 120 6.10 -3.22 -7.09
C ARG A 120 7.27 -3.70 -7.95
N ASN A 121 7.77 -4.92 -7.65
CA ASN A 121 8.80 -5.64 -8.41
C ASN A 121 10.19 -4.97 -8.43
N SER A 122 10.48 -4.11 -7.45
CA SER A 122 11.78 -3.46 -7.32
C SER A 122 12.80 -4.35 -6.59
N PHE A 123 13.17 -5.46 -7.21
CA PHE A 123 14.17 -6.40 -6.70
C PHE A 123 15.00 -6.99 -7.86
N GLY A 124 16.28 -7.18 -7.61
CA GLY A 124 17.23 -7.63 -8.60
C GLY A 124 17.81 -6.51 -9.47
N ALA A 125 18.85 -6.81 -10.22
CA ALA A 125 19.60 -5.82 -11.00
C ALA A 125 18.81 -5.25 -12.17
N ASP A 126 17.96 -6.08 -12.79
CA ASP A 126 17.21 -5.70 -14.00
C ASP A 126 15.91 -4.94 -13.69
N SER A 127 15.49 -4.91 -12.42
CA SER A 127 14.28 -4.19 -12.00
C SER A 127 14.58 -2.82 -11.41
N ARG A 128 15.83 -2.41 -11.39
CA ARG A 128 16.21 -1.07 -10.93
C ARG A 128 15.79 -0.07 -11.95
N ASP A 129 15.09 0.93 -11.47
CA ASP A 129 14.90 2.13 -12.24
C ASP A 129 16.10 3.06 -12.14
N THR A 130 15.98 4.22 -12.74
CA THR A 130 17.04 5.21 -12.82
C THR A 130 17.05 6.18 -11.66
N ASP A 131 16.21 5.96 -10.65
CA ASP A 131 16.04 6.96 -9.61
C ASP A 131 17.19 7.01 -8.61
N PHE A 132 18.00 5.97 -8.48
CA PHE A 132 19.07 5.93 -7.49
C PHE A 132 18.59 6.27 -6.08
N GLY A 133 17.29 6.11 -5.82
CA GLY A 133 16.61 6.54 -4.63
C GLY A 133 17.09 5.84 -3.37
N GLY A 134 16.73 6.45 -2.27
CA GLY A 134 16.94 5.88 -0.96
C GLY A 134 15.80 4.96 -0.56
N LEU A 135 15.74 4.70 0.75
CA LEU A 135 14.62 3.96 1.32
C LEU A 135 13.41 4.88 1.54
N LYS A 136 12.22 4.33 1.32
CA LYS A 136 10.98 4.93 1.79
C LYS A 136 10.72 4.49 3.22
N ILE A 137 10.47 5.44 4.09
CA ILE A 137 10.08 5.20 5.48
C ILE A 137 8.64 5.64 5.64
N GLY A 138 7.80 4.76 6.16
CA GLY A 138 6.40 5.03 6.39
C GLY A 138 5.92 4.54 7.75
N ALA A 139 4.97 5.26 8.34
CA ALA A 139 4.32 4.89 9.57
C ALA A 139 2.81 5.10 9.47
N ARG A 140 2.05 4.27 10.17
CA ARG A 140 0.60 4.39 10.30
C ARG A 140 0.19 4.12 11.74
N LEU A 141 -0.82 4.84 12.20
CA LEU A 141 -1.51 4.57 13.46
C LEU A 141 -3.00 4.48 13.20
N ASP A 142 -3.58 3.33 13.54
CA ASP A 142 -5.03 3.12 13.53
C ASP A 142 -5.56 3.04 14.96
N ILE A 143 -6.65 3.76 15.24
CA ILE A 143 -7.35 3.77 16.53
C ILE A 143 -8.76 3.22 16.30
N TYR A 144 -9.15 2.24 17.09
CA TYR A 144 -10.43 1.56 17.06
C TYR A 144 -11.20 1.88 18.36
N PRO A 145 -11.91 3.01 18.44
CA PRO A 145 -12.52 3.48 19.69
C PRO A 145 -13.64 2.58 20.24
N LEU A 146 -14.20 1.72 19.38
CA LEU A 146 -15.27 0.77 19.72
C LEU A 146 -14.83 -0.69 19.57
N GLY A 147 -13.53 -0.95 19.71
CA GLY A 147 -12.92 -2.24 19.46
C GLY A 147 -12.80 -2.58 17.99
N TYR A 148 -12.06 -3.66 17.70
CA TYR A 148 -11.79 -4.10 16.34
C TYR A 148 -13.06 -4.56 15.62
N PHE A 149 -13.02 -4.52 14.29
CA PHE A 149 -14.05 -5.13 13.44
C PHE A 149 -14.06 -6.65 13.58
N THR A 150 -15.13 -7.28 13.16
CA THR A 150 -15.16 -8.73 12.93
C THR A 150 -13.99 -9.14 12.04
N GLU A 151 -13.38 -10.29 12.31
CA GLU A 151 -12.17 -10.75 11.63
C GLU A 151 -12.30 -10.64 10.09
N GLY A 152 -11.34 -9.95 9.48
CA GLY A 152 -11.26 -9.71 8.05
C GLY A 152 -12.21 -8.63 7.51
N ASN A 153 -13.12 -8.09 8.32
CA ASN A 153 -14.03 -7.05 7.88
C ASN A 153 -13.37 -5.65 7.80
N ASP A 154 -12.20 -5.49 8.43
CA ASP A 154 -11.33 -4.30 8.30
C ASP A 154 -10.51 -4.28 7.01
N LEU A 155 -10.47 -5.39 6.27
CA LEU A 155 -9.65 -5.57 5.06
C LEU A 155 -10.36 -5.16 3.75
N GLY A 156 -11.52 -4.54 3.84
CA GLY A 156 -12.28 -4.09 2.68
C GLY A 156 -13.15 -2.88 2.98
N SER A 157 -13.65 -2.23 1.94
CA SER A 157 -14.47 -1.03 2.08
C SER A 157 -15.90 -1.33 2.51
N ALA A 158 -16.52 -2.42 2.03
CA ALA A 158 -17.90 -2.79 2.33
C ALA A 158 -18.03 -3.52 3.69
N ASP A 159 -19.17 -3.40 4.36
CA ASP A 159 -19.50 -4.15 5.57
C ASP A 159 -20.15 -5.51 5.21
N LEU A 160 -19.33 -6.45 4.75
CA LEU A 160 -19.79 -7.79 4.33
C LEU A 160 -20.08 -8.71 5.53
N ALA A 161 -19.49 -8.45 6.68
CA ALA A 161 -19.75 -9.19 7.91
C ALA A 161 -21.03 -8.75 8.62
N HIS A 162 -21.66 -7.64 8.17
CA HIS A 162 -22.83 -7.06 8.80
C HIS A 162 -22.63 -6.81 10.30
N GLU A 163 -21.64 -5.96 10.65
CA GLU A 163 -21.32 -5.63 12.05
C GLU A 163 -22.57 -5.36 12.88
N ASP A 164 -22.83 -6.20 13.87
CA ASP A 164 -24.02 -6.07 14.74
C ASP A 164 -24.02 -4.79 15.59
N LYS A 165 -22.81 -4.30 15.89
CA LYS A 165 -22.57 -3.05 16.61
C LYS A 165 -21.78 -2.12 15.74
N LEU A 166 -21.97 -0.82 15.96
CA LEU A 166 -21.15 0.18 15.32
C LEU A 166 -19.66 -0.08 15.54
N LYS A 167 -18.92 -0.12 14.47
CA LYS A 167 -17.45 -0.19 14.44
C LYS A 167 -16.88 0.99 13.68
N VAL A 168 -15.80 1.53 14.22
CA VAL A 168 -15.10 2.69 13.65
C VAL A 168 -13.60 2.48 13.78
N VAL A 169 -12.87 2.80 12.75
CA VAL A 169 -11.43 3.06 12.83
C VAL A 169 -11.16 4.48 12.34
N VAL A 170 -10.31 5.19 13.05
CA VAL A 170 -9.72 6.46 12.63
C VAL A 170 -8.23 6.22 12.48
N GLY A 171 -7.67 6.55 11.35
CA GLY A 171 -6.27 6.30 11.04
C GLY A 171 -5.55 7.51 10.47
N GLY A 172 -4.23 7.47 10.58
CA GLY A 172 -3.35 8.39 9.91
C GLY A 172 -2.06 7.71 9.50
N ALA A 173 -1.53 8.10 8.35
CA ALA A 173 -0.27 7.60 7.84
C ALA A 173 0.62 8.75 7.37
N VAL A 174 1.92 8.55 7.45
CA VAL A 174 2.94 9.45 6.89
C VAL A 174 4.00 8.63 6.20
N SER A 175 4.56 9.16 5.12
CA SER A 175 5.71 8.54 4.47
C SER A 175 6.69 9.59 3.95
N LYS A 176 7.94 9.20 3.85
CA LYS A 176 9.00 9.95 3.17
C LYS A 176 9.74 9.01 2.23
N ASN A 177 9.84 9.38 0.97
CA ASN A 177 10.57 8.67 -0.07
C ASN A 177 11.58 9.64 -0.70
N ASN A 178 12.84 9.25 -0.75
CA ASN A 178 13.92 10.12 -1.22
C ASN A 178 14.35 9.70 -2.64
N GLY A 179 14.63 10.68 -3.49
CA GLY A 179 15.18 10.45 -4.81
C GLY A 179 14.21 9.74 -5.76
N VAL A 180 12.97 10.19 -5.82
CA VAL A 180 11.89 9.52 -6.54
C VAL A 180 11.78 10.01 -7.97
N SER A 181 11.65 9.09 -8.92
CA SER A 181 11.45 9.37 -10.34
C SER A 181 10.02 9.12 -10.84
N ASN A 182 9.05 9.11 -9.93
CA ASN A 182 7.64 8.90 -10.25
C ASN A 182 6.75 10.00 -9.67
N SER A 183 5.81 10.49 -10.47
CA SER A 183 4.92 11.61 -10.12
C SER A 183 3.97 11.33 -8.96
N THR A 184 3.69 10.08 -8.64
CA THR A 184 2.88 9.68 -7.49
C THR A 184 3.67 9.62 -6.18
N GLY A 185 5.00 9.73 -6.24
CA GLY A 185 5.88 9.58 -5.09
C GLY A 185 6.23 8.14 -4.73
N GLU A 186 5.82 7.18 -5.55
CA GLU A 186 6.19 5.75 -5.44
C GLU A 186 6.14 5.06 -6.81
N GLY A 187 6.94 4.03 -6.98
CA GLY A 187 6.99 3.24 -8.21
C GLY A 187 8.21 3.55 -9.06
N HIS A 188 8.36 2.76 -10.14
CA HIS A 188 9.45 2.91 -11.09
C HIS A 188 9.36 4.21 -11.87
N GLY A 189 10.52 4.69 -12.33
CA GLY A 189 10.71 5.97 -12.96
C GLY A 189 9.89 6.18 -14.21
N ASN A 190 9.24 7.31 -14.27
CA ASN A 190 8.61 7.85 -15.47
C ASN A 190 9.16 9.23 -15.85
N PHE A 191 10.14 9.73 -15.11
CA PHE A 191 10.93 10.89 -15.48
C PHE A 191 12.38 10.82 -14.95
N LEU A 192 13.28 11.57 -15.58
CA LEU A 192 14.62 11.84 -15.09
C LEU A 192 14.79 13.35 -14.96
N LEU A 193 15.45 13.77 -13.90
CA LEU A 193 15.80 15.17 -13.65
C LEU A 193 17.28 15.28 -13.33
N TYR A 194 17.90 16.34 -13.78
CA TYR A 194 19.33 16.59 -13.67
C TYR A 194 19.60 17.93 -12.97
N ASN A 195 20.74 18.06 -12.33
CA ASN A 195 21.26 19.34 -11.89
C ASN A 195 22.04 20.04 -13.01
N SER A 196 22.55 21.26 -12.74
CA SER A 196 23.35 22.04 -13.68
C SER A 196 24.64 21.36 -14.16
N ASP A 197 25.11 20.36 -13.43
CA ASP A 197 26.32 19.60 -13.76
C ASP A 197 26.00 18.32 -14.55
N GLY A 198 24.74 18.09 -14.89
CA GLY A 198 24.27 16.90 -15.61
C GLY A 198 24.19 15.63 -14.77
N ASN A 199 24.27 15.75 -13.44
CA ASN A 199 24.06 14.60 -12.55
C ASN A 199 22.58 14.47 -12.19
N ASN A 200 22.13 13.25 -11.96
CA ASN A 200 20.76 12.99 -11.52
C ASN A 200 20.42 13.78 -10.25
N ASN A 201 19.29 14.47 -10.27
CA ASN A 201 18.78 15.26 -9.16
C ASN A 201 17.28 15.02 -9.00
N LEU A 202 16.94 13.91 -8.34
CA LEU A 202 15.57 13.46 -8.17
C LEU A 202 14.95 14.01 -6.89
N PRO A 203 13.65 14.34 -6.90
CA PRO A 203 12.98 14.97 -5.77
C PRO A 203 12.70 13.99 -4.63
N ASP A 204 12.55 14.56 -3.45
CA ASP A 204 12.06 13.87 -2.25
C ASP A 204 10.55 14.10 -2.09
N TYR A 205 9.80 13.02 -1.88
CA TYR A 205 8.38 13.06 -1.59
C TYR A 205 8.10 12.89 -0.10
N SER A 206 7.14 13.66 0.41
CA SER A 206 6.57 13.50 1.74
C SER A 206 5.07 13.47 1.64
N GLN A 207 4.45 12.41 2.13
CA GLN A 207 3.00 12.21 2.03
C GLN A 207 2.40 12.04 3.42
N ALA A 208 1.19 12.54 3.61
CA ALA A 208 0.43 12.43 4.84
C ALA A 208 -1.04 12.13 4.52
N TYR A 209 -1.63 11.24 5.30
CA TYR A 209 -2.98 10.74 5.13
C TYR A 209 -3.72 10.73 6.45
N ILE A 210 -5.00 11.08 6.43
CA ILE A 210 -5.95 10.92 7.53
C ILE A 210 -7.18 10.27 6.96
N ASP A 211 -7.70 9.28 7.65
CA ASP A 211 -8.85 8.52 7.18
C ASP A 211 -9.73 8.01 8.33
N PHE A 212 -10.95 7.63 7.99
CA PHE A 212 -11.83 6.87 8.86
C PHE A 212 -12.64 5.85 8.05
N LEU A 213 -12.95 4.73 8.69
CA LEU A 213 -13.87 3.72 8.17
C LEU A 213 -14.89 3.40 9.25
N PHE A 214 -16.15 3.51 8.87
CA PHE A 214 -17.32 3.25 9.69
C PHE A 214 -18.08 2.05 9.12
N LYS A 215 -18.53 1.11 9.97
CA LYS A 215 -19.35 -0.02 9.56
C LYS A 215 -20.44 -0.34 10.59
N TYR A 216 -21.64 -0.63 10.08
CA TYR A 216 -22.79 -0.99 10.90
C TYR A 216 -23.90 -1.63 10.05
N LYS A 217 -24.31 -2.85 10.36
CA LYS A 217 -25.45 -3.58 9.77
C LYS A 217 -25.48 -3.56 8.23
N GLY A 218 -24.36 -3.78 7.59
CA GLY A 218 -24.22 -3.79 6.14
C GLY A 218 -23.94 -2.42 5.52
N PHE A 219 -24.06 -1.33 6.29
CA PHE A 219 -23.66 0.00 5.84
C PHE A 219 -22.18 0.24 6.14
N SER A 220 -21.47 0.87 5.21
CA SER A 220 -20.11 1.35 5.41
C SER A 220 -19.91 2.75 4.85
N LEU A 221 -19.03 3.51 5.50
CA LEU A 221 -18.61 4.85 5.07
C LEU A 221 -17.11 4.99 5.25
N LEU A 222 -16.40 5.27 4.16
CA LEU A 222 -14.98 5.58 4.12
C LEU A 222 -14.82 7.06 3.81
N GLY A 223 -14.00 7.77 4.61
CA GLY A 223 -13.59 9.14 4.33
C GLY A 223 -12.07 9.24 4.43
N GLU A 224 -11.46 9.98 3.50
CA GLU A 224 -10.02 10.10 3.37
C GLU A 224 -9.61 11.53 3.01
N TYR A 225 -8.51 11.97 3.59
CA TYR A 225 -7.78 13.16 3.22
C TYR A 225 -6.32 12.80 3.00
N ALA A 226 -5.73 13.33 1.93
CA ALA A 226 -4.34 13.10 1.60
C ALA A 226 -3.65 14.38 1.18
N SER A 227 -2.37 14.49 1.51
CA SER A 227 -1.49 15.58 1.14
C SER A 227 -0.15 15.03 0.69
N SER A 228 0.37 15.52 -0.43
CA SER A 228 1.70 15.18 -0.94
C SER A 228 2.50 16.46 -1.13
N GLY A 229 3.74 16.44 -0.68
CA GLY A 229 4.70 17.52 -0.85
C GLY A 229 5.99 17.02 -1.47
N VAL A 230 6.56 17.83 -2.36
CA VAL A 230 7.79 17.52 -3.11
C VAL A 230 8.86 18.54 -2.75
N LYS A 231 10.09 18.08 -2.57
CA LYS A 231 11.28 18.92 -2.32
C LYS A 231 12.41 18.52 -3.27
N GLY A 232 13.37 19.45 -3.46
CA GLY A 232 14.55 19.19 -4.29
C GLY A 232 14.34 19.48 -5.77
N LEU A 233 13.30 20.25 -6.14
CA LEU A 233 13.04 20.66 -7.52
C LEU A 233 13.73 21.96 -7.94
N ASN A 234 14.53 22.57 -7.05
CA ASN A 234 15.27 23.78 -7.39
C ASN A 234 16.46 23.43 -8.28
N GLU A 235 16.66 24.19 -9.36
CA GLU A 235 17.76 24.01 -10.31
C GLU A 235 17.79 22.59 -10.92
N THR A 236 16.60 22.05 -11.22
CA THR A 236 16.46 20.79 -11.93
C THR A 236 16.10 21.02 -13.38
N TYR A 237 16.62 20.18 -14.25
CA TYR A 237 16.48 20.26 -15.70
C TYR A 237 16.02 18.90 -16.22
N THR A 238 15.26 18.91 -17.30
CA THR A 238 14.96 17.72 -18.09
C THR A 238 15.99 17.60 -19.21
N ASP A 239 16.22 16.39 -19.68
CA ASP A 239 17.09 16.10 -20.82
C ASP A 239 16.30 16.39 -22.11
N ASP A 240 16.22 17.65 -22.53
CA ASP A 240 15.68 18.11 -23.81
C ASP A 240 16.76 18.79 -24.67
#